data_c14794ff1e86db26b73043b82c9263f4
#
_entry.id   c14794ff1e86db26b73043b82c9263f4
#
_cell.length_a   1.000
_cell.length_b   1.000
_cell.length_c   1.000
_cell.angle_alpha   90.00
_cell.angle_beta   90.00
_cell.angle_gamma   90.00
#
_symmetry.space_group_name_H-M   'P 1'
#
loop_
_entity.id
_entity.type
_entity.pdbx_description
1 polymer ?
#
loop_
_entity_poly.entity_id
_entity_poly.type
_entity_poly.pdbx_seq_one_letter_code
_entity_poly.pdbx_strand_id
1 'polypeptide(L)'
;MIKTLSVILPLYNEEKRLRNLFMKINEFKFLNKNKIEFIFVNDGSNDNSYLLIKNFINENKKRIDLKLVSYKDNKGKGFALKKGVAKAKHDWIITIDIDLSVKLEQIKIWQKKKLISKKLKVYFGSRLLSASKVKAKKDRKFIGFIFNIILRKILNSNLLNIKDTQCGYKLYEKSIAKKIFKKLTENGYIHDVEILILLQRSKILVKEIPVEWKHKHGSKINLFIDSIIMLKNLLILKKKYYL
;
A
#
# COMPACT_ATOMS: atom_id res chain seq x y z
N MET A 1 -11.90 4.71 16.49
CA MET A 1 -12.77 4.35 15.35
C MET A 1 -12.43 5.28 14.20
N ILE A 2 -12.27 4.76 12.99
CA ILE A 2 -11.96 5.57 11.79
C ILE A 2 -13.22 6.34 11.43
N LYS A 3 -13.13 7.68 11.46
CA LYS A 3 -14.25 8.57 11.10
C LYS A 3 -14.14 9.06 9.66
N THR A 4 -12.93 9.28 9.18
CA THR A 4 -12.64 9.77 7.83
C THR A 4 -11.46 9.00 7.24
N LEU A 5 -11.46 8.70 5.93
CA LEU A 5 -10.50 7.80 5.30
C LEU A 5 -10.10 8.28 3.90
N SER A 6 -8.82 8.41 3.64
CA SER A 6 -8.24 8.56 2.30
C SER A 6 -7.68 7.22 1.83
N VAL A 7 -8.14 6.75 0.68
CA VAL A 7 -7.68 5.50 0.06
C VAL A 7 -6.73 5.85 -1.08
N ILE A 8 -5.47 5.44 -0.98
CA ILE A 8 -4.44 5.68 -1.99
C ILE A 8 -4.29 4.46 -2.89
N LEU A 9 -4.43 4.65 -4.18
CA LEU A 9 -4.47 3.63 -5.22
C LEU A 9 -3.38 3.92 -6.28
N PRO A 10 -2.11 3.49 -6.05
CA PRO A 10 -1.05 3.63 -7.04
C PRO A 10 -1.27 2.66 -8.19
N LEU A 11 -1.05 3.13 -9.42
CA LEU A 11 -1.21 2.31 -10.61
C LEU A 11 -0.24 2.69 -11.74
N TYR A 12 0.12 1.68 -12.53
CA TYR A 12 0.89 1.81 -13.77
C TYR A 12 0.44 0.76 -14.78
N ASN A 13 -0.12 1.16 -15.93
CA ASN A 13 -0.62 0.29 -16.98
C ASN A 13 -1.61 -0.79 -16.47
N GLU A 14 -2.70 -0.39 -15.80
CA GLU A 14 -3.65 -1.29 -15.14
C GLU A 14 -5.06 -1.28 -15.77
N GLU A 15 -5.18 -0.88 -17.04
CA GLU A 15 -6.47 -0.77 -17.73
C GLU A 15 -7.38 -2.00 -17.56
N LYS A 16 -6.80 -3.21 -17.64
CA LYS A 16 -7.53 -4.48 -17.51
C LYS A 16 -8.14 -4.71 -16.12
N ARG A 17 -7.62 -4.05 -15.09
CA ARG A 17 -8.08 -4.22 -13.70
C ARG A 17 -9.01 -3.11 -13.24
N LEU A 18 -8.97 -1.94 -13.89
CA LEU A 18 -9.72 -0.76 -13.48
C LEU A 18 -11.23 -1.00 -13.46
N ARG A 19 -11.81 -1.73 -14.43
CA ARG A 19 -13.24 -2.02 -14.46
C ARG A 19 -13.72 -2.72 -13.17
N ASN A 20 -12.98 -3.72 -12.72
CA ASN A 20 -13.31 -4.42 -11.46
C ASN A 20 -13.14 -3.50 -10.25
N LEU A 21 -12.10 -2.68 -10.22
CA LEU A 21 -11.87 -1.71 -9.14
C LEU A 21 -13.02 -0.69 -9.07
N PHE A 22 -13.45 -0.13 -10.19
CA PHE A 22 -14.55 0.84 -10.25
C PHE A 22 -15.86 0.26 -9.72
N MET A 23 -16.20 -0.98 -10.10
CA MET A 23 -17.35 -1.68 -9.51
C MET A 23 -17.23 -1.78 -8.01
N LYS A 24 -16.06 -2.18 -7.49
CA LYS A 24 -15.83 -2.32 -6.04
C LYS A 24 -15.86 -0.99 -5.30
N ILE A 25 -15.39 0.10 -5.89
CA ILE A 25 -15.52 1.45 -5.32
C ILE A 25 -16.99 1.87 -5.26
N ASN A 26 -17.77 1.62 -6.32
CA ASN A 26 -19.20 1.94 -6.36
C ASN A 26 -20.01 1.17 -5.31
N GLU A 27 -19.64 -0.08 -5.04
CA GLU A 27 -20.28 -0.96 -4.05
C GLU A 27 -19.82 -0.67 -2.61
N PHE A 28 -18.71 0.06 -2.43
CA PHE A 28 -18.08 0.24 -1.14
C PHE A 28 -18.85 1.21 -0.24
N LYS A 29 -19.59 0.65 0.73
CA LYS A 29 -20.40 1.40 1.71
C LYS A 29 -19.77 1.29 3.10
N PHE A 30 -18.74 2.08 3.37
CA PHE A 30 -18.04 2.09 4.65
C PHE A 30 -18.34 3.32 5.50
N LEU A 31 -18.32 4.46 4.86
CA LEU A 31 -18.58 5.78 5.44
C LEU A 31 -19.46 6.58 4.46
N ASN A 32 -20.10 7.64 4.95
CA ASN A 32 -20.78 8.60 4.06
C ASN A 32 -19.78 9.18 3.06
N LYS A 33 -20.24 9.58 1.87
CA LYS A 33 -19.41 10.05 0.76
C LYS A 33 -18.41 11.14 1.13
N ASN A 34 -18.79 12.03 2.04
CA ASN A 34 -17.94 13.14 2.47
C ASN A 34 -16.86 12.74 3.49
N LYS A 35 -16.89 11.48 3.94
CA LYS A 35 -15.94 10.93 4.92
C LYS A 35 -14.94 9.93 4.33
N ILE A 36 -15.02 9.70 3.02
CA ILE A 36 -14.08 8.86 2.29
C ILE A 36 -13.72 9.51 0.96
N GLU A 37 -12.44 9.46 0.61
CA GLU A 37 -11.95 9.81 -0.72
C GLU A 37 -11.08 8.68 -1.29
N PHE A 38 -11.09 8.55 -2.61
CA PHE A 38 -10.19 7.66 -3.34
C PHE A 38 -9.25 8.50 -4.20
N ILE A 39 -7.95 8.28 -4.03
CA ILE A 39 -6.91 9.01 -4.76
C ILE A 39 -6.19 8.01 -5.66
N PHE A 40 -6.51 8.06 -6.95
CA PHE A 40 -5.78 7.34 -7.99
C PHE A 40 -4.47 8.06 -8.25
N VAL A 41 -3.36 7.31 -8.26
CA VAL A 41 -2.05 7.88 -8.61
C VAL A 41 -1.52 7.14 -9.82
N ASN A 42 -1.69 7.76 -10.98
CA ASN A 42 -1.22 7.24 -12.26
C ASN A 42 0.27 7.54 -12.43
N ASP A 43 1.08 6.51 -12.30
CA ASP A 43 2.54 6.54 -12.35
C ASP A 43 3.05 6.47 -13.80
N GLY A 44 2.61 7.41 -14.65
CA GLY A 44 3.07 7.50 -16.04
C GLY A 44 2.60 6.34 -16.93
N SER A 45 1.35 5.90 -16.82
CA SER A 45 0.82 4.83 -17.69
C SER A 45 0.79 5.22 -19.14
N ASN A 46 1.15 4.26 -20.01
CA ASN A 46 1.13 4.37 -21.47
C ASN A 46 -0.09 3.67 -22.12
N ASP A 47 -0.91 2.99 -21.29
CA ASP A 47 -2.18 2.37 -21.71
C ASP A 47 -3.37 3.31 -21.43
N ASN A 48 -4.59 2.82 -21.60
CA ASN A 48 -5.80 3.60 -21.38
C ASN A 48 -6.13 3.89 -19.90
N SER A 49 -5.25 3.53 -18.95
CA SER A 49 -5.52 3.70 -17.52
C SER A 49 -5.88 5.14 -17.14
N TYR A 50 -5.14 6.12 -17.67
CA TYR A 50 -5.42 7.53 -17.39
C TYR A 50 -6.82 7.94 -17.84
N LEU A 51 -7.18 7.62 -19.10
CA LEU A 51 -8.45 7.99 -19.71
C LEU A 51 -9.64 7.33 -18.98
N LEU A 52 -9.51 6.04 -18.66
CA LEU A 52 -10.54 5.29 -17.94
C LEU A 52 -10.81 5.89 -16.55
N ILE A 53 -9.76 6.27 -15.80
CA ILE A 53 -9.93 6.90 -14.48
C ILE A 53 -10.58 8.28 -14.61
N LYS A 54 -10.16 9.08 -15.59
CA LYS A 54 -10.74 10.41 -15.84
C LYS A 54 -12.22 10.32 -16.12
N ASN A 55 -12.64 9.38 -16.96
CA ASN A 55 -14.05 9.13 -17.27
C ASN A 55 -14.83 8.68 -16.02
N PHE A 56 -14.29 7.71 -15.27
CA PHE A 56 -14.91 7.25 -14.04
C PHE A 56 -15.11 8.37 -13.01
N ILE A 57 -14.14 9.28 -12.88
CA ILE A 57 -14.26 10.45 -12.00
C ILE A 57 -15.37 11.38 -12.48
N ASN A 58 -15.42 11.69 -13.77
CA ASN A 58 -16.44 12.58 -14.33
C ASN A 58 -17.86 12.05 -14.12
N GLU A 59 -18.07 10.75 -14.31
CA GLU A 59 -19.36 10.08 -14.12
C GLU A 59 -19.80 10.04 -12.65
N ASN A 60 -18.85 9.99 -11.71
CA ASN A 60 -19.14 9.76 -10.31
C ASN A 60 -18.87 10.95 -9.37
N LYS A 61 -18.42 12.11 -9.87
CA LYS A 61 -18.01 13.29 -9.07
C LYS A 61 -19.04 13.80 -8.08
N LYS A 62 -20.35 13.64 -8.38
CA LYS A 62 -21.44 14.03 -7.48
C LYS A 62 -21.68 13.02 -6.35
N ARG A 63 -21.21 11.80 -6.50
CA ARG A 63 -21.56 10.65 -5.67
C ARG A 63 -20.43 10.18 -4.76
N ILE A 64 -19.19 10.26 -5.26
CA ILE A 64 -17.98 9.77 -4.57
C ILE A 64 -16.89 10.84 -4.69
N ASP A 65 -16.12 11.06 -3.62
CA ASP A 65 -14.96 11.94 -3.67
C ASP A 65 -13.78 11.19 -4.30
N LEU A 66 -13.53 11.48 -5.57
CA LEU A 66 -12.51 10.84 -6.41
C LEU A 66 -11.48 11.88 -6.85
N LYS A 67 -10.20 11.53 -6.79
CA LYS A 67 -9.10 12.36 -7.24
C LYS A 67 -8.14 11.58 -8.12
N LEU A 68 -7.57 12.25 -9.12
CA LEU A 68 -6.49 11.74 -9.95
C LEU A 68 -5.25 12.60 -9.76
N VAL A 69 -4.15 11.95 -9.41
CA VAL A 69 -2.79 12.48 -9.48
C VAL A 69 -2.10 11.76 -10.63
N SER A 70 -1.56 12.50 -11.59
CA SER A 70 -0.91 11.91 -12.76
C SER A 70 0.34 12.70 -13.14
N TYR A 71 1.33 12.02 -13.65
CA TYR A 71 2.56 12.58 -14.21
C TYR A 71 3.03 11.71 -15.40
N LYS A 72 3.92 12.25 -16.22
CA LYS A 72 4.28 11.68 -17.53
C LYS A 72 5.10 10.40 -17.40
N ASP A 73 6.14 10.41 -16.54
CA ASP A 73 7.12 9.34 -16.51
C ASP A 73 6.86 8.38 -15.36
N ASN A 74 7.01 7.07 -15.58
CA ASN A 74 6.99 6.08 -14.51
C ASN A 74 8.15 6.31 -13.54
N LYS A 75 7.83 6.54 -12.27
CA LYS A 75 8.80 6.81 -11.20
C LYS A 75 8.81 5.74 -10.10
N GLY A 76 7.90 4.79 -10.19
CA GLY A 76 7.81 3.65 -9.29
C GLY A 76 6.77 3.82 -8.16
N LYS A 77 6.36 2.68 -7.61
CA LYS A 77 5.26 2.59 -6.64
C LYS A 77 5.47 3.44 -5.39
N GLY A 78 6.69 3.49 -4.85
CA GLY A 78 7.02 4.31 -3.67
C GLY A 78 6.79 5.80 -3.94
N PHE A 79 7.21 6.29 -5.11
CA PHE A 79 6.97 7.67 -5.55
C PHE A 79 5.48 7.95 -5.71
N ALA A 80 4.73 7.05 -6.34
CA ALA A 80 3.29 7.18 -6.52
C ALA A 80 2.58 7.27 -5.16
N LEU A 81 2.90 6.41 -4.21
CA LEU A 81 2.36 6.45 -2.85
C LEU A 81 2.67 7.77 -2.16
N LYS A 82 3.92 8.26 -2.25
CA LYS A 82 4.33 9.56 -1.71
C LYS A 82 3.46 10.70 -2.25
N LYS A 83 3.20 10.73 -3.57
CA LYS A 83 2.34 11.75 -4.20
C LYS A 83 0.89 11.63 -3.75
N GLY A 84 0.34 10.43 -3.66
CA GLY A 84 -1.03 10.19 -3.19
C GLY A 84 -1.22 10.61 -1.73
N VAL A 85 -0.32 10.20 -0.84
CA VAL A 85 -0.35 10.58 0.59
C VAL A 85 -0.25 12.09 0.77
N ALA A 86 0.55 12.79 -0.04
CA ALA A 86 0.64 14.26 0.01
C ALA A 86 -0.70 14.95 -0.29
N LYS A 87 -1.56 14.35 -1.12
CA LYS A 87 -2.88 14.89 -1.50
C LYS A 87 -4.02 14.45 -0.58
N ALA A 88 -3.79 13.50 0.33
CA ALA A 88 -4.79 13.00 1.25
C ALA A 88 -5.23 14.06 2.27
N LYS A 89 -6.55 14.17 2.49
CA LYS A 89 -7.14 15.18 3.39
C LYS A 89 -7.71 14.61 4.70
N HIS A 90 -8.06 13.31 4.72
CA HIS A 90 -8.74 12.69 5.85
C HIS A 90 -7.78 12.25 6.97
N ASP A 91 -8.33 12.01 8.18
CA ASP A 91 -7.56 11.70 9.40
C ASP A 91 -6.80 10.37 9.31
N TRP A 92 -7.34 9.43 8.56
CA TRP A 92 -6.71 8.16 8.29
C TRP A 92 -6.42 7.99 6.81
N ILE A 93 -5.27 7.42 6.50
CA ILE A 93 -4.80 7.15 5.14
C ILE A 93 -4.52 5.65 5.03
N ILE A 94 -5.12 5.02 4.03
CA ILE A 94 -4.84 3.62 3.71
C ILE A 94 -4.25 3.50 2.32
N THR A 95 -3.19 2.72 2.17
CA THR A 95 -2.65 2.31 0.87
C THR A 95 -3.22 0.97 0.49
N ILE A 96 -3.60 0.78 -0.78
CA ILE A 96 -4.18 -0.47 -1.28
C ILE A 96 -3.66 -0.71 -2.69
N ASP A 97 -3.28 -1.96 -2.99
CA ASP A 97 -2.90 -2.36 -4.34
C ASP A 97 -4.13 -2.42 -5.26
N ILE A 98 -3.95 -1.93 -6.49
CA ILE A 98 -5.03 -1.79 -7.48
C ILE A 98 -5.68 -3.13 -7.85
N ASP A 99 -4.97 -4.26 -7.68
CA ASP A 99 -5.46 -5.60 -8.00
C ASP A 99 -6.47 -6.13 -6.98
N LEU A 100 -6.65 -5.43 -5.86
CA LEU A 100 -7.51 -5.84 -4.76
C LEU A 100 -7.22 -7.26 -4.25
N SER A 101 -5.96 -7.67 -4.24
CA SER A 101 -5.54 -8.92 -3.58
C SER A 101 -5.99 -8.95 -2.11
N VAL A 102 -6.02 -7.80 -1.45
CA VAL A 102 -6.79 -7.55 -0.22
C VAL A 102 -7.96 -6.65 -0.59
N LYS A 103 -9.18 -7.05 -0.28
CA LYS A 103 -10.40 -6.30 -0.64
C LYS A 103 -10.51 -4.97 0.09
N LEU A 104 -11.21 -4.00 -0.49
CA LEU A 104 -11.54 -2.73 0.16
C LEU A 104 -12.22 -2.94 1.52
N GLU A 105 -13.11 -3.92 1.61
CA GLU A 105 -13.90 -4.25 2.80
C GLU A 105 -13.07 -4.75 3.98
N GLN A 106 -11.79 -5.09 3.79
CA GLN A 106 -10.93 -5.55 4.88
C GLN A 106 -10.89 -4.56 6.06
N ILE A 107 -10.98 -3.26 5.78
CA ILE A 107 -11.02 -2.23 6.82
C ILE A 107 -12.26 -2.35 7.71
N LYS A 108 -13.42 -2.75 7.15
CA LYS A 108 -14.65 -3.02 7.92
C LYS A 108 -14.44 -4.18 8.87
N ILE A 109 -13.76 -5.24 8.40
CA ILE A 109 -13.44 -6.42 9.22
C ILE A 109 -12.54 -6.01 10.38
N TRP A 110 -11.51 -5.20 10.13
CA TRP A 110 -10.61 -4.70 11.16
C TRP A 110 -11.35 -3.89 12.23
N GLN A 111 -12.27 -3.02 11.81
CA GLN A 111 -13.08 -2.24 12.75
C GLN A 111 -14.09 -3.10 13.53
N LYS A 112 -14.85 -4.00 12.84
CA LYS A 112 -15.83 -4.88 13.47
C LYS A 112 -15.17 -5.77 14.53
N LYS A 113 -13.97 -6.29 14.24
CA LYS A 113 -13.19 -7.11 15.18
C LYS A 113 -12.41 -6.30 16.22
N LYS A 114 -12.58 -4.97 16.28
CA LYS A 114 -11.90 -4.05 17.21
C LYS A 114 -10.36 -4.19 17.18
N LEU A 115 -9.78 -4.51 16.03
CA LEU A 115 -8.34 -4.71 15.86
C LEU A 115 -7.57 -3.39 15.83
N ILE A 116 -8.26 -2.28 15.50
CA ILE A 116 -7.72 -0.92 15.49
C ILE A 116 -8.01 -0.26 16.83
N SER A 117 -6.97 0.09 17.57
CA SER A 117 -7.06 0.76 18.88
C SER A 117 -6.89 2.27 18.75
N LYS A 118 -7.33 3.04 19.77
CA LYS A 118 -7.08 4.48 19.84
C LYS A 118 -5.61 4.84 20.13
N LYS A 119 -4.86 3.91 20.72
CA LYS A 119 -3.46 4.14 21.16
C LYS A 119 -2.46 4.02 20.02
N LEU A 120 -2.72 3.18 19.03
CA LEU A 120 -1.80 2.93 17.92
C LEU A 120 -2.28 3.68 16.67
N LYS A 121 -1.31 4.13 15.88
CA LYS A 121 -1.53 5.04 14.76
C LYS A 121 -1.08 4.46 13.41
N VAL A 122 -0.45 3.27 13.41
CA VAL A 122 0.03 2.59 12.21
C VAL A 122 -0.29 1.10 12.29
N TYR A 123 -0.90 0.58 11.21
CA TYR A 123 -1.28 -0.82 11.10
C TYR A 123 -0.91 -1.37 9.73
N PHE A 124 -0.24 -2.50 9.71
CA PHE A 124 0.13 -3.21 8.50
C PHE A 124 -0.69 -4.48 8.37
N GLY A 125 -1.29 -4.67 7.22
CA GLY A 125 -1.86 -5.96 6.86
C GLY A 125 -0.75 -7.00 6.75
N SER A 126 -0.98 -8.19 7.30
CA SER A 126 0.00 -9.26 7.26
C SER A 126 -0.63 -10.55 6.72
N ARG A 127 0.06 -11.16 5.76
CA ARG A 127 -0.28 -12.47 5.18
C ARG A 127 0.30 -13.62 5.99
N LEU A 128 1.22 -13.30 6.90
CA LEU A 128 2.04 -14.28 7.66
C LEU A 128 1.53 -14.53 9.08
N LEU A 129 0.47 -13.86 9.50
CA LEU A 129 -0.19 -14.15 10.78
C LEU A 129 -1.06 -15.40 10.65
N SER A 130 -1.17 -16.19 11.72
CA SER A 130 -1.97 -17.42 11.75
C SER A 130 -3.45 -17.20 11.44
N ALA A 131 -4.00 -16.06 11.84
CA ALA A 131 -5.38 -15.67 11.56
C ALA A 131 -5.62 -15.13 10.13
N SER A 132 -4.58 -15.01 9.30
CA SER A 132 -4.71 -14.54 7.92
C SER A 132 -5.19 -15.65 7.00
N LYS A 133 -6.12 -15.30 6.09
CA LYS A 133 -6.63 -16.22 5.07
C LYS A 133 -5.93 -15.94 3.76
N VAL A 134 -4.97 -16.79 3.39
CA VAL A 134 -4.10 -16.57 2.22
C VAL A 134 -4.31 -17.66 1.17
N LYS A 135 -4.84 -17.26 0.01
CA LYS A 135 -4.93 -18.11 -1.20
C LYS A 135 -3.81 -17.71 -2.16
N ALA A 136 -2.62 -18.29 -1.98
CA ALA A 136 -1.42 -18.03 -2.79
C ALA A 136 -0.94 -19.29 -3.52
N LYS A 137 -0.23 -19.11 -4.66
CA LYS A 137 0.58 -20.18 -5.27
C LYS A 137 1.79 -20.46 -4.36
N LYS A 138 2.21 -21.76 -4.28
CA LYS A 138 3.32 -22.22 -3.40
C LYS A 138 4.62 -21.45 -3.65
N ASP A 139 4.98 -21.24 -4.94
CA ASP A 139 6.24 -20.61 -5.35
C ASP A 139 6.41 -19.18 -4.81
N ARG A 140 5.33 -18.38 -4.80
CA ARG A 140 5.38 -17.00 -4.29
C ARG A 140 5.50 -16.91 -2.77
N LYS A 141 4.95 -17.89 -2.05
CA LYS A 141 5.16 -17.95 -0.59
C LYS A 141 6.62 -18.18 -0.26
N PHE A 142 7.29 -19.06 -1.01
CA PHE A 142 8.69 -19.40 -0.82
C PHE A 142 9.62 -18.22 -1.10
N ILE A 143 9.43 -17.51 -2.24
CA ILE A 143 10.25 -16.34 -2.60
C ILE A 143 10.07 -15.21 -1.58
N GLY A 144 8.84 -14.92 -1.16
CA GLY A 144 8.59 -13.92 -0.12
C GLY A 144 9.22 -14.27 1.23
N PHE A 145 9.26 -15.55 1.58
CA PHE A 145 9.93 -16.03 2.79
C PHE A 145 11.45 -15.82 2.72
N ILE A 146 12.09 -16.23 1.61
CA ILE A 146 13.54 -16.02 1.39
C ILE A 146 13.87 -14.53 1.44
N PHE A 147 13.10 -13.69 0.77
CA PHE A 147 13.32 -12.25 0.79
C PHE A 147 13.30 -11.68 2.21
N ASN A 148 12.33 -12.09 3.04
CA ASN A 148 12.26 -11.66 4.43
C ASN A 148 13.47 -12.11 5.27
N ILE A 149 14.00 -13.32 5.03
CA ILE A 149 15.23 -13.79 5.71
C ILE A 149 16.42 -12.91 5.33
N ILE A 150 16.63 -12.69 4.02
CA ILE A 150 17.72 -11.87 3.49
C ILE A 150 17.63 -10.44 4.05
N LEU A 151 16.45 -9.86 4.03
CA LEU A 151 16.18 -8.52 4.55
C LEU A 151 16.60 -8.40 6.02
N ARG A 152 16.17 -9.35 6.86
CA ARG A 152 16.51 -9.36 8.29
C ARG A 152 18.01 -9.50 8.53
N LYS A 153 18.67 -10.39 7.76
CA LYS A 153 20.12 -10.63 7.85
C LYS A 153 20.93 -9.39 7.42
N ILE A 154 20.52 -8.74 6.31
CA ILE A 154 21.24 -7.56 5.79
C ILE A 154 21.09 -6.36 6.73
N LEU A 155 19.89 -6.07 7.20
CA LEU A 155 19.66 -4.93 8.07
C LEU A 155 20.08 -5.14 9.52
N ASN A 156 20.45 -6.38 9.89
CA ASN A 156 20.89 -6.73 11.23
C ASN A 156 19.94 -6.18 12.31
N SER A 157 18.66 -6.09 12.00
CA SER A 157 17.68 -5.44 12.85
C SER A 157 16.36 -6.21 12.91
N ASN A 158 15.81 -6.29 14.09
CA ASN A 158 14.42 -6.68 14.31
C ASN A 158 13.53 -5.50 13.88
N LEU A 159 13.34 -5.29 12.56
CA LEU A 159 12.47 -4.23 12.02
C LEU A 159 11.09 -4.33 12.66
N LEU A 160 10.93 -3.69 13.83
CA LEU A 160 9.70 -3.60 14.61
C LEU A 160 8.98 -4.95 14.85
N ASN A 161 9.68 -6.08 14.77
CA ASN A 161 9.10 -7.43 14.82
C ASN A 161 8.01 -7.70 13.76
N ILE A 162 8.01 -6.94 12.65
CA ILE A 162 7.05 -7.09 11.57
C ILE A 162 7.39 -8.33 10.73
N LYS A 163 6.42 -9.24 10.57
CA LYS A 163 6.57 -10.46 9.78
C LYS A 163 6.41 -10.22 8.29
N ASP A 164 5.41 -9.43 7.89
CA ASP A 164 5.10 -9.13 6.49
C ASP A 164 5.34 -7.66 6.15
N THR A 165 6.54 -7.37 5.63
CA THR A 165 6.92 -6.00 5.28
C THR A 165 6.24 -5.50 3.99
N GLN A 166 5.85 -6.42 3.08
CA GLN A 166 5.47 -6.11 1.70
C GLN A 166 3.97 -6.17 1.40
N CYS A 167 3.11 -6.40 2.39
CA CYS A 167 1.68 -6.31 2.15
C CYS A 167 1.29 -4.86 1.88
N GLY A 168 0.72 -4.58 0.68
CA GLY A 168 0.35 -3.21 0.27
C GLY A 168 -0.81 -2.60 1.05
N TYR A 169 -1.49 -3.38 1.89
CA TYR A 169 -2.63 -2.92 2.70
C TYR A 169 -2.16 -2.36 4.03
N LYS A 170 -1.91 -1.04 4.09
CA LYS A 170 -1.33 -0.37 5.25
C LYS A 170 -2.14 0.87 5.62
N LEU A 171 -2.47 1.00 6.91
CA LEU A 171 -3.27 2.08 7.47
C LEU A 171 -2.41 2.96 8.39
N TYR A 172 -2.51 4.26 8.19
CA TYR A 172 -1.75 5.26 8.93
C TYR A 172 -2.66 6.39 9.41
N GLU A 173 -2.39 6.95 10.58
CA GLU A 173 -2.90 8.28 10.93
C GLU A 173 -2.24 9.32 10.02
N LYS A 174 -2.99 10.34 9.58
CA LYS A 174 -2.57 11.32 8.57
C LYS A 174 -1.25 12.02 8.90
N SER A 175 -1.09 12.48 10.13
CA SER A 175 0.12 13.21 10.54
C SER A 175 1.37 12.35 10.38
N ILE A 176 1.29 11.09 10.77
CA ILE A 176 2.38 10.11 10.64
C ILE A 176 2.62 9.78 9.17
N ALA A 177 1.57 9.47 8.41
CA ALA A 177 1.72 9.18 6.99
C ALA A 177 2.46 10.32 6.28
N LYS A 178 1.98 11.55 6.44
CA LYS A 178 2.61 12.72 5.80
C LYS A 178 4.07 12.91 6.21
N LYS A 179 4.38 12.74 7.50
CA LYS A 179 5.76 12.83 8.02
C LYS A 179 6.68 11.77 7.41
N ILE A 180 6.24 10.51 7.38
CA ILE A 180 7.04 9.37 6.89
C ILE A 180 7.20 9.43 5.37
N PHE A 181 6.10 9.59 4.62
CA PHE A 181 6.17 9.62 3.15
C PHE A 181 6.88 10.87 2.62
N LYS A 182 6.90 12.00 3.35
CA LYS A 182 7.74 13.16 2.99
C LYS A 182 9.22 12.80 2.98
N LYS A 183 9.68 11.96 3.94
CA LYS A 183 11.07 11.51 4.08
C LYS A 183 11.42 10.33 3.17
N LEU A 184 10.43 9.66 2.59
CA LEU A 184 10.64 8.50 1.72
C LEU A 184 11.46 8.90 0.49
N THR A 185 12.54 8.17 0.21
CA THR A 185 13.42 8.38 -0.95
C THR A 185 13.36 7.24 -1.95
N GLU A 186 13.01 6.03 -1.48
CA GLU A 186 12.83 4.87 -2.33
C GLU A 186 11.56 4.97 -3.18
N ASN A 187 11.78 4.93 -4.47
CA ASN A 187 10.70 5.04 -5.45
C ASN A 187 10.15 3.66 -5.88
N GLY A 188 10.97 2.62 -5.83
CA GLY A 188 10.64 1.26 -6.28
C GLY A 188 9.93 0.39 -5.23
N TYR A 189 10.06 -0.92 -5.38
CA TYR A 189 9.38 -1.92 -4.53
C TYR A 189 9.94 -2.02 -3.10
N ILE A 190 11.16 -1.55 -2.85
CA ILE A 190 11.77 -1.59 -1.51
C ILE A 190 11.29 -0.45 -0.58
N HIS A 191 10.44 0.46 -1.08
CA HIS A 191 9.86 1.56 -0.29
C HIS A 191 9.20 1.08 1.01
N ASP A 192 8.62 -0.11 1.01
CA ASP A 192 7.98 -0.69 2.19
C ASP A 192 8.96 -0.91 3.35
N VAL A 193 10.19 -1.27 3.02
CA VAL A 193 11.28 -1.44 3.99
C VAL A 193 11.76 -0.09 4.50
N GLU A 194 11.93 0.90 3.61
CA GLU A 194 12.31 2.25 4.03
C GLU A 194 11.25 2.88 4.94
N ILE A 195 9.96 2.67 4.66
CA ILE A 195 8.87 3.13 5.54
C ILE A 195 9.02 2.53 6.95
N LEU A 196 9.33 1.24 7.07
CA LEU A 196 9.55 0.60 8.38
C LEU A 196 10.75 1.17 9.11
N ILE A 197 11.88 1.38 8.41
CA ILE A 197 13.07 2.02 8.98
C ILE A 197 12.73 3.42 9.49
N LEU A 198 12.01 4.23 8.70
CA LEU A 198 11.60 5.58 9.09
C LEU A 198 10.65 5.59 10.30
N LEU A 199 9.72 4.63 10.37
CA LEU A 199 8.82 4.47 11.52
C LEU A 199 9.62 4.09 12.77
N GLN A 200 10.54 3.13 12.68
CA GLN A 200 11.41 2.70 13.78
C GLN A 200 12.27 3.85 14.30
N ARG A 201 12.95 4.59 13.40
CA ARG A 201 13.74 5.77 13.77
C ARG A 201 12.92 6.90 14.38
N SER A 202 11.63 6.96 14.05
CA SER A 202 10.68 7.91 14.65
C SER A 202 10.04 7.38 15.94
N LYS A 203 10.44 6.21 16.43
CA LYS A 203 9.87 5.53 17.62
C LYS A 203 8.34 5.33 17.52
N ILE A 204 7.84 5.11 16.30
CA ILE A 204 6.41 4.91 16.03
C ILE A 204 6.14 3.40 16.01
N LEU A 205 5.24 2.95 16.89
CA LEU A 205 4.84 1.54 16.94
C LEU A 205 3.95 1.17 15.76
N VAL A 206 4.21 0.00 15.19
CA VAL A 206 3.42 -0.61 14.12
C VAL A 206 2.81 -1.90 14.65
N LYS A 207 1.53 -2.12 14.35
CA LYS A 207 0.83 -3.38 14.64
C LYS A 207 0.49 -4.09 13.34
N GLU A 208 0.87 -5.36 13.24
CA GLU A 208 0.36 -6.24 12.18
C GLU A 208 -1.07 -6.70 12.48
N ILE A 209 -1.89 -6.73 11.46
CA ILE A 209 -3.26 -7.22 11.52
C ILE A 209 -3.50 -8.24 10.41
N PRO A 210 -4.18 -9.36 10.68
CA PRO A 210 -4.43 -10.38 9.67
C PRO A 210 -5.31 -9.85 8.53
N VAL A 211 -5.04 -10.34 7.31
CA VAL A 211 -5.79 -10.01 6.10
C VAL A 211 -6.35 -11.26 5.42
N GLU A 212 -7.42 -11.06 4.66
CA GLU A 212 -7.87 -12.03 3.66
C GLU A 212 -7.24 -11.64 2.33
N TRP A 213 -6.24 -12.42 1.91
CA TRP A 213 -5.47 -12.18 0.69
C TRP A 213 -5.70 -13.27 -0.35
N LYS A 214 -6.00 -12.85 -1.58
CA LYS A 214 -6.16 -13.77 -2.72
C LYS A 214 -5.26 -13.37 -3.86
N HIS A 215 -4.43 -14.31 -4.32
CA HIS A 215 -3.60 -14.06 -5.49
C HIS A 215 -4.43 -13.62 -6.70
N LYS A 216 -3.96 -12.59 -7.39
CA LYS A 216 -4.50 -12.11 -8.65
C LYS A 216 -3.49 -12.33 -9.78
N HIS A 217 -3.98 -12.80 -10.92
CA HIS A 217 -3.15 -12.99 -12.12
C HIS A 217 -2.67 -11.64 -12.68
N GLY A 218 -1.59 -11.67 -13.49
CA GLY A 218 -1.06 -10.48 -14.17
C GLY A 218 -0.20 -9.59 -13.29
N SER A 219 0.53 -10.16 -12.31
CA SER A 219 1.59 -9.42 -11.60
C SER A 219 2.67 -8.98 -12.57
N LYS A 220 3.05 -7.71 -12.51
CA LYS A 220 4.13 -7.12 -13.34
C LYS A 220 5.52 -7.34 -12.74
N ILE A 221 5.60 -7.92 -11.56
CA ILE A 221 6.87 -8.20 -10.89
C ILE A 221 7.56 -9.35 -11.63
N ASN A 222 8.71 -9.06 -12.20
CA ASN A 222 9.67 -10.09 -12.67
C ASN A 222 10.46 -10.54 -11.43
N LEU A 223 10.13 -11.77 -10.96
CA LEU A 223 10.67 -12.28 -9.69
C LEU A 223 12.21 -12.30 -9.64
N PHE A 224 12.89 -12.51 -10.77
CA PHE A 224 14.36 -12.53 -10.80
C PHE A 224 14.96 -11.13 -10.86
N ILE A 225 14.59 -10.33 -11.87
CA ILE A 225 15.16 -8.99 -12.08
C ILE A 225 14.82 -8.06 -10.90
N ASP A 226 13.54 -8.04 -10.50
CA ASP A 226 13.12 -7.16 -9.40
C ASP A 226 13.76 -7.57 -8.07
N SER A 227 14.02 -8.88 -7.83
CA SER A 227 14.72 -9.32 -6.62
C SER A 227 16.16 -8.81 -6.57
N ILE A 228 16.88 -8.77 -7.70
CA ILE A 228 18.25 -8.23 -7.76
C ILE A 228 18.23 -6.72 -7.49
N ILE A 229 17.30 -5.99 -8.13
CA ILE A 229 17.14 -4.56 -7.91
C ILE A 229 16.80 -4.25 -6.44
N MET A 230 15.88 -5.03 -5.87
CA MET A 230 15.49 -4.90 -4.46
C MET A 230 16.67 -5.16 -3.53
N LEU A 231 17.51 -6.15 -3.81
CA LEU A 231 18.70 -6.45 -3.00
C LEU A 231 19.71 -5.30 -3.08
N LYS A 232 20.01 -4.77 -4.27
CA LYS A 232 20.86 -3.58 -4.46
C LYS A 232 20.35 -2.40 -3.64
N ASN A 233 19.06 -2.08 -3.78
CA ASN A 233 18.46 -0.96 -3.07
C ASN A 233 18.42 -1.19 -1.54
N LEU A 234 18.30 -2.45 -1.09
CA LEU A 234 18.40 -2.79 0.34
C LEU A 234 19.78 -2.47 0.91
N LEU A 235 20.86 -2.74 0.15
CA LEU A 235 22.23 -2.38 0.54
C LEU A 235 22.41 -0.85 0.62
N ILE A 236 21.81 -0.12 -0.32
CA ILE A 236 21.81 1.35 -0.30
C ILE A 236 21.10 1.88 0.96
N LEU A 237 19.93 1.31 1.30
CA LEU A 237 19.21 1.66 2.52
C LEU A 237 20.02 1.33 3.78
N LYS A 238 20.71 0.17 3.80
CA LYS A 238 21.60 -0.18 4.91
C LYS A 238 22.68 0.88 5.09
N LYS A 239 23.38 1.25 4.02
CA LYS A 239 24.40 2.31 4.07
C LYS A 239 23.84 3.64 4.57
N LYS A 240 22.65 4.01 4.09
CA LYS A 240 22.02 5.30 4.42
C LYS A 240 21.55 5.41 5.89
N TYR A 241 21.10 4.31 6.47
CA TYR A 241 20.42 4.37 7.78
C TYR A 241 21.18 3.68 8.92
N TYR A 242 22.18 2.83 8.64
CA TYR A 242 22.85 2.02 9.64
C TYR A 242 24.38 2.12 9.59
N LEU A 243 24.98 2.77 8.61
CA LEU A 243 26.40 3.09 8.51
C LEU A 243 26.61 4.61 8.48
#